data_ea9abc1759d8e1b1137231cb9a4fb09c
#
_entry.id   ea9abc1759d8e1b1137231cb9a4fb09c
#
_cell.length_a   1.000
_cell.length_b   1.000
_cell.length_c   1.000
_cell.angle_alpha   90.00
_cell.angle_beta   90.00
_cell.angle_gamma   90.00
#
_symmetry.space_group_name_H-M   'P 1'
#
loop_
_entity.id
_entity.type
_entity.pdbx_description
1 polymer ?
#
loop_
_entity_poly.entity_id
_entity_poly.type
_entity_poly.pdbx_seq_one_letter_code
_entity_poly.pdbx_strand_id
1 'polypeptide(L)'
;MSRDHRKLNVFSQADALVLEVYAETATFPPDERFGLRTQLRRAAVSVPANIVEGCARRKEGEYLQFVNIATGSAAETLYLLELSTRLGFLKDEGYRRLEPK
;
A
#
# COMPACT_ATOMS: atom_id res chain seq x y z
N MET A 1 -19.72 -6.83 -15.37
CA MET A 1 -18.71 -6.34 -16.33
C MET A 1 -17.46 -5.93 -15.58
N SER A 2 -16.32 -6.43 -16.00
CA SER A 2 -15.05 -6.07 -15.36
C SER A 2 -14.60 -4.67 -15.76
N ARG A 3 -13.73 -4.07 -14.96
CA ARG A 3 -13.17 -2.73 -15.20
C ARG A 3 -11.70 -2.84 -15.55
N ASP A 4 -11.21 -1.90 -16.33
CA ASP A 4 -9.77 -1.80 -16.58
C ASP A 4 -9.13 -0.97 -15.46
N HIS A 5 -8.42 -1.65 -14.54
CA HIS A 5 -7.78 -1.01 -13.39
C HIS A 5 -6.79 0.07 -13.80
N ARG A 6 -6.16 -0.08 -14.96
CA ARG A 6 -5.15 0.88 -15.45
C ARG A 6 -5.73 2.26 -15.72
N LYS A 7 -7.05 2.37 -15.87
CA LYS A 7 -7.74 3.65 -16.09
C LYS A 7 -8.15 4.35 -14.81
N LEU A 8 -7.93 3.71 -13.64
CA LEU A 8 -8.32 4.28 -12.37
C LEU A 8 -7.17 5.08 -11.76
N ASN A 9 -7.43 6.35 -11.42
CA ASN A 9 -6.43 7.19 -10.75
C ASN A 9 -5.99 6.60 -9.42
N VAL A 10 -6.93 6.00 -8.68
CA VAL A 10 -6.62 5.38 -7.38
C VAL A 10 -5.63 4.22 -7.55
N PHE A 11 -5.71 3.46 -8.64
CA PHE A 11 -4.74 2.42 -8.92
C PHE A 11 -3.36 3.01 -9.16
N SER A 12 -3.27 4.05 -10.00
CA SER A 12 -1.99 4.69 -10.29
C SER A 12 -1.32 5.24 -9.03
N GLN A 13 -2.10 5.83 -8.13
CA GLN A 13 -1.59 6.35 -6.86
C GLN A 13 -1.11 5.22 -5.95
N ALA A 14 -1.88 4.14 -5.86
CA ALA A 14 -1.52 2.98 -5.04
C ALA A 14 -0.27 2.29 -5.57
N ASP A 15 -0.16 2.17 -6.90
CA ASP A 15 1.01 1.56 -7.55
C ASP A 15 2.27 2.37 -7.28
N ALA A 16 2.19 3.71 -7.41
CA ALA A 16 3.29 4.59 -7.11
C ALA A 16 3.72 4.49 -5.63
N LEU A 17 2.76 4.36 -4.72
CA LEU A 17 3.03 4.19 -3.30
C LEU A 17 3.85 2.92 -3.03
N VAL A 18 3.55 1.81 -3.71
CA VAL A 18 4.30 0.57 -3.56
C VAL A 18 5.78 0.79 -3.89
N LEU A 19 6.05 1.45 -5.02
CA LEU A 19 7.41 1.71 -5.45
C LEU A 19 8.16 2.58 -4.43
N GLU A 20 7.49 3.61 -3.90
CA GLU A 20 8.07 4.48 -2.87
C GLU A 20 8.33 3.72 -1.57
N VAL A 21 7.40 2.86 -1.15
CA VAL A 21 7.57 2.06 0.05
C VAL A 21 8.79 1.14 -0.08
N TYR A 22 8.97 0.51 -1.23
CA TYR A 22 10.13 -0.34 -1.45
C TYR A 22 11.43 0.47 -1.37
N ALA A 23 11.46 1.65 -1.99
CA ALA A 23 12.63 2.52 -1.97
C ALA A 23 12.97 2.98 -0.54
N GLU A 24 11.96 3.45 0.20
CA GLU A 24 12.17 3.99 1.55
C GLU A 24 12.51 2.90 2.57
N THR A 25 12.01 1.68 2.39
CA THR A 25 12.28 0.58 3.33
C THR A 25 13.58 -0.16 3.05
N ALA A 26 14.26 0.15 1.93
CA ALA A 26 15.52 -0.51 1.58
C ALA A 26 16.60 -0.29 2.65
N THR A 27 16.55 0.82 3.38
CA THR A 27 17.53 1.18 4.41
C THR A 27 17.07 0.80 5.83
N PHE A 28 15.96 0.09 5.97
CA PHE A 28 15.53 -0.38 7.30
C PHE A 28 16.59 -1.31 7.90
N PRO A 29 16.68 -1.38 9.23
CA PRO A 29 17.67 -2.24 9.88
C PRO A 29 17.55 -3.70 9.45
N PRO A 30 18.68 -4.43 9.32
CA PRO A 30 18.63 -5.85 8.94
C PRO A 30 17.74 -6.70 9.85
N ASP A 31 17.62 -6.33 11.13
CA ASP A 31 16.76 -7.05 12.08
C ASP A 31 15.28 -6.97 11.69
N GLU A 32 14.87 -5.97 10.89
CA GLU A 32 13.50 -5.81 10.44
C GLU A 32 13.22 -6.48 9.08
N ARG A 33 14.17 -7.25 8.59
CA ARG A 33 14.03 -7.93 7.30
C ARG A 33 12.78 -8.80 7.23
N PHE A 34 12.47 -9.52 8.32
CA PHE A 34 11.30 -10.38 8.41
C PHE A 34 10.23 -9.81 9.35
N GLY A 35 10.40 -8.58 9.79
CA GLY A 35 9.48 -7.88 10.65
C GLY A 35 8.80 -6.73 9.93
N LEU A 36 9.04 -5.51 10.40
CA LEU A 36 8.32 -4.32 9.95
C LEU A 36 8.49 -4.04 8.45
N ARG A 37 9.70 -4.24 7.91
CA ARG A 37 9.93 -4.03 6.47
C ARG A 37 9.02 -4.92 5.62
N THR A 38 8.98 -6.21 5.93
CA THR A 38 8.17 -7.17 5.21
C THR A 38 6.68 -6.86 5.36
N GLN A 39 6.25 -6.58 6.59
CA GLN A 39 4.84 -6.27 6.86
C GLN A 39 4.39 -5.02 6.11
N LEU A 40 5.21 -3.96 6.13
CA LEU A 40 4.89 -2.72 5.43
C LEU A 40 4.80 -2.94 3.92
N ARG A 41 5.73 -3.68 3.34
CA ARG A 41 5.71 -3.99 1.92
C ARG A 41 4.49 -4.81 1.53
N ARG A 42 4.12 -5.79 2.34
CA ARG A 42 2.91 -6.60 2.10
C ARG A 42 1.64 -5.77 2.15
N ALA A 43 1.53 -4.90 3.14
CA ALA A 43 0.37 -4.01 3.27
C ALA A 43 0.26 -3.09 2.06
N ALA A 44 1.38 -2.48 1.65
CA ALA A 44 1.38 -1.56 0.51
C ALA A 44 0.99 -2.27 -0.79
N VAL A 45 1.56 -3.45 -1.08
CA VAL A 45 1.25 -4.22 -2.29
C VAL A 45 -0.22 -4.65 -2.30
N SER A 46 -0.78 -4.95 -1.13
CA SER A 46 -2.18 -5.38 -1.02
C SER A 46 -3.16 -4.32 -1.51
N VAL A 47 -2.80 -3.03 -1.50
CA VAL A 47 -3.69 -1.97 -1.97
C VAL A 47 -3.95 -2.09 -3.48
N PRO A 48 -2.95 -1.95 -4.36
CA PRO A 48 -3.21 -2.07 -5.79
C PRO A 48 -3.59 -3.49 -6.19
N ALA A 49 -3.07 -4.52 -5.52
CA ALA A 49 -3.41 -5.90 -5.85
C ALA A 49 -4.90 -6.18 -5.68
N ASN A 50 -5.52 -5.66 -4.61
CA ASN A 50 -6.96 -5.84 -4.41
C ASN A 50 -7.79 -4.98 -5.36
N ILE A 51 -7.29 -3.83 -5.78
CA ILE A 51 -7.95 -3.04 -6.83
C ILE A 51 -7.98 -3.82 -8.13
N VAL A 52 -6.86 -4.42 -8.54
CA VAL A 52 -6.77 -5.25 -9.74
C VAL A 52 -7.74 -6.42 -9.65
N GLU A 53 -7.73 -7.12 -8.52
CA GLU A 53 -8.60 -8.28 -8.29
C GLU A 53 -10.08 -7.88 -8.38
N GLY A 54 -10.44 -6.76 -7.74
CA GLY A 54 -11.81 -6.25 -7.80
C GLY A 54 -12.25 -5.88 -9.20
N CYS A 55 -11.37 -5.25 -9.97
CA CYS A 55 -11.67 -4.84 -11.34
C CYS A 55 -11.91 -6.05 -12.26
N ALA A 56 -11.38 -7.21 -11.92
CA ALA A 56 -11.58 -8.44 -12.68
C ALA A 56 -12.92 -9.11 -12.36
N ARG A 57 -13.63 -8.67 -11.32
CA ARG A 57 -14.90 -9.26 -10.95
C ARG A 57 -16.04 -8.71 -11.80
N ARG A 58 -17.05 -9.54 -12.08
CA ARG A 58 -18.19 -9.15 -12.89
C ARG A 58 -19.29 -8.51 -12.06
N LYS A 59 -19.43 -8.94 -10.79
CA LYS A 59 -20.50 -8.49 -9.91
C LYS A 59 -20.03 -7.27 -9.13
N GLU A 60 -20.89 -6.27 -9.05
CA GLU A 60 -20.60 -5.02 -8.33
C GLU A 60 -20.30 -5.27 -6.85
N GLY A 61 -21.04 -6.17 -6.21
CA GLY A 61 -20.81 -6.50 -4.81
C GLY A 61 -19.45 -7.09 -4.56
N GLU A 62 -18.95 -7.93 -5.47
CA GLU A 62 -17.59 -8.49 -5.37
C GLU A 62 -16.54 -7.41 -5.56
N TYR A 63 -16.76 -6.54 -6.55
CA TYR A 63 -15.86 -5.40 -6.78
C TYR A 63 -15.73 -4.55 -5.51
N LEU A 64 -16.85 -4.18 -4.90
CA LEU A 64 -16.87 -3.36 -3.70
C LEU A 64 -16.17 -4.06 -2.52
N GLN A 65 -16.29 -5.38 -2.43
CA GLN A 65 -15.63 -6.17 -1.40
C GLN A 65 -14.10 -6.05 -1.50
N PHE A 66 -13.56 -6.16 -2.72
CA PHE A 66 -12.11 -5.99 -2.93
C PHE A 66 -11.66 -4.55 -2.70
N VAL A 67 -12.49 -3.57 -3.05
CA VAL A 67 -12.20 -2.17 -2.75
C VAL A 67 -12.14 -1.96 -1.24
N ASN A 68 -13.04 -2.57 -0.48
CA ASN A 68 -13.00 -2.50 0.98
C ASN A 68 -11.72 -3.10 1.57
N ILE A 69 -11.27 -4.23 1.03
CA ILE A 69 -10.01 -4.84 1.45
C ILE A 69 -8.84 -3.90 1.15
N ALA A 70 -8.82 -3.30 -0.04
CA ALA A 70 -7.79 -2.34 -0.42
C ALA A 70 -7.77 -1.14 0.53
N THR A 71 -8.94 -0.64 0.93
CA THR A 71 -9.06 0.47 1.87
C THR A 71 -8.45 0.10 3.23
N GLY A 72 -8.73 -1.09 3.72
CA GLY A 72 -8.13 -1.59 4.97
C GLY A 72 -6.62 -1.70 4.88
N SER A 73 -6.12 -2.21 3.75
CA SER A 73 -4.68 -2.33 3.50
C SER A 73 -4.00 -0.95 3.44
N ALA A 74 -4.68 0.05 2.87
CA ALA A 74 -4.17 1.41 2.84
C ALA A 74 -4.07 1.99 4.25
N ALA A 75 -5.07 1.76 5.09
CA ALA A 75 -5.06 2.19 6.49
C ALA A 75 -3.92 1.51 7.25
N GLU A 76 -3.72 0.23 7.05
CA GLU A 76 -2.62 -0.50 7.67
C GLU A 76 -1.26 0.05 7.20
N THR A 77 -1.12 0.32 5.91
CA THR A 77 0.12 0.90 5.35
C THR A 77 0.43 2.22 6.03
N LEU A 78 -0.56 3.10 6.17
CA LEU A 78 -0.37 4.40 6.81
C LEU A 78 0.07 4.24 8.26
N TYR A 79 -0.56 3.33 9.01
CA TYR A 79 -0.17 3.05 10.38
C TYR A 79 1.28 2.56 10.47
N LEU A 80 1.66 1.63 9.58
CA LEU A 80 3.02 1.08 9.61
C LEU A 80 4.08 2.11 9.23
N LEU A 81 3.76 3.04 8.33
CA LEU A 81 4.63 4.16 8.00
C LEU A 81 4.83 5.06 9.21
N GLU A 82 3.75 5.37 9.91
CA GLU A 82 3.78 6.17 11.12
C GLU A 82 4.60 5.48 12.22
N LEU A 83 4.40 4.18 12.41
CA LEU A 83 5.16 3.40 13.38
C LEU A 83 6.64 3.38 13.02
N SER A 84 6.98 3.19 11.75
CA SER A 84 8.35 3.17 11.26
C SER A 84 9.05 4.50 11.53
N THR A 85 8.33 5.61 11.37
CA THR A 85 8.85 6.95 11.67
C THR A 85 9.14 7.11 13.16
N ARG A 86 8.20 6.68 14.00
CA ARG A 86 8.36 6.76 15.46
C ARG A 86 9.50 5.89 15.96
N LEU A 87 9.77 4.77 15.30
CA LEU A 87 10.88 3.89 15.64
C LEU A 87 12.24 4.37 15.08
N GLY A 88 12.20 5.43 14.27
CA GLY A 88 13.42 5.99 13.69
C GLY A 88 13.92 5.26 12.44
N PHE A 89 13.16 4.31 11.90
CA PHE A 89 13.52 3.57 10.69
C PHE A 89 13.25 4.35 9.43
N LEU A 90 12.20 5.19 9.46
CA LEU A 90 11.82 6.06 8.36
C LEU A 90 11.96 7.51 8.82
N LYS A 91 12.65 8.33 8.04
CA LYS A 91 12.82 9.75 8.36
C LYS A 91 11.51 10.49 8.13
N ASP A 92 11.29 11.57 8.88
CA ASP A 92 10.09 12.40 8.71
C ASP A 92 9.88 12.83 7.27
N GLU A 93 10.96 13.16 6.57
CA GLU A 93 10.93 13.54 5.16
C GLU A 93 10.37 12.40 4.29
N GLY A 94 10.82 11.17 4.53
CA GLY A 94 10.31 10.00 3.82
C GLY A 94 8.83 9.78 4.09
N TYR A 95 8.41 9.91 5.35
CA TYR A 95 6.99 9.78 5.72
C TYR A 95 6.13 10.79 4.98
N ARG A 96 6.57 12.05 4.91
CA ARG A 96 5.81 13.10 4.24
C ARG A 96 5.61 12.83 2.75
N ARG A 97 6.61 12.20 2.10
CA ARG A 97 6.47 11.83 0.69
C ARG A 97 5.45 10.73 0.46
N LEU A 98 5.32 9.82 1.43
CA LEU A 98 4.45 8.65 1.33
C LEU A 98 3.04 8.92 1.85
N GLU A 99 2.88 9.95 2.66
CA GLU A 99 1.59 10.29 3.26
C GLU A 99 0.57 10.64 2.17
N PRO A 100 -0.64 10.08 2.22
CA PRO A 100 -1.69 10.41 1.26
C PRO A 100 -2.08 11.89 1.36
N LYS A 101 -2.26 12.49 0.19
CA LYS A 101 -2.60 13.92 0.10
C LYS A 101 -4.09 14.12 -0.08
#